data_fe3923caff36643e284cf2fb9447381e
#
_entry.id   fe3923caff36643e284cf2fb9447381e
#
_cell.length_a   1.000
_cell.length_b   1.000
_cell.length_c   1.000
_cell.angle_alpha   90.00
_cell.angle_beta   90.00
_cell.angle_gamma   90.00
#
_symmetry.space_group_name_H-M   'P 1'
#
loop_
_entity.id
_entity.type
_entity.pdbx_description
1 polymer ?
#
loop_
_entity_poly.entity_id
_entity_poly.type
_entity_poly.pdbx_seq_one_letter_code
_entity_poly.pdbx_strand_id
1 'polypeptide(L)'
;MKTKADILKEIKETGFPDNEVAISLDDFFDNENYSDNCIGVNIYPDPPTPEKFYKIFKELIANKKADRIFVRISDIDEPEEWFYSDTVYVIGSLTLEELKNSIETLYPDEIYETFMYGKPANIADLDSGQKAYSIWWD
;
A
#
# COMPACT_ATOMS: atom_id res chain seq x y z
N MET A 1 11.26 -7.52 13.64
CA MET A 1 9.90 -7.36 13.00
C MET A 1 8.96 -6.70 14.00
N LYS A 2 8.20 -5.71 13.53
CA LYS A 2 7.18 -5.09 14.37
C LYS A 2 5.99 -6.02 14.55
N THR A 3 5.42 -6.05 15.74
CA THR A 3 4.19 -6.81 15.99
C THR A 3 2.98 -6.00 15.49
N LYS A 4 1.83 -6.68 15.37
CA LYS A 4 0.57 -5.98 15.05
C LYS A 4 0.29 -4.87 16.07
N ALA A 5 0.55 -5.12 17.35
CA ALA A 5 0.35 -4.13 18.41
C ALA A 5 1.25 -2.90 18.22
N ASP A 6 2.51 -3.10 17.84
CA ASP A 6 3.44 -2.00 17.57
C ASP A 6 2.95 -1.14 16.40
N ILE A 7 2.52 -1.78 15.32
CA ILE A 7 2.03 -1.10 14.12
C ILE A 7 0.73 -0.37 14.43
N LEU A 8 -0.19 -0.98 15.16
CA LEU A 8 -1.45 -0.37 15.56
C LEU A 8 -1.21 0.89 16.41
N LYS A 9 -0.23 0.81 17.32
CA LYS A 9 0.16 1.96 18.14
C LYS A 9 0.65 3.12 17.24
N GLU A 10 1.52 2.84 16.28
CA GLU A 10 2.03 3.85 15.35
C GLU A 10 0.89 4.49 14.55
N ILE A 11 -0.06 3.68 14.06
CA ILE A 11 -1.21 4.15 13.31
C ILE A 11 -2.03 5.14 14.16
N LYS A 12 -2.32 4.78 15.39
CA LYS A 12 -3.10 5.62 16.28
C LYS A 12 -2.36 6.89 16.69
N GLU A 13 -1.06 6.79 16.96
CA GLU A 13 -0.22 7.94 17.33
C GLU A 13 -0.09 8.94 16.18
N THR A 14 -0.16 8.47 14.92
CA THR A 14 -0.15 9.34 13.74
C THR A 14 -1.48 10.08 13.56
N GLY A 15 -2.54 9.61 14.21
CA GLY A 15 -3.83 10.30 14.23
C GLY A 15 -4.95 9.66 13.44
N PHE A 16 -4.83 8.39 13.08
CA PHE A 16 -5.92 7.67 12.42
C PHE A 16 -7.14 7.56 13.34
N PRO A 17 -8.37 7.75 12.85
CA PRO A 17 -8.77 7.95 11.45
C PRO A 17 -8.83 9.42 11.00
N ASP A 18 -8.57 10.38 11.88
CA ASP A 18 -8.65 11.81 11.55
C ASP A 18 -7.59 12.23 10.52
N ASN A 19 -6.42 11.61 10.57
CA ASN A 19 -5.35 11.81 9.59
C ASN A 19 -5.24 10.58 8.69
N GLU A 20 -4.87 10.79 7.42
CA GLU A 20 -4.50 9.70 6.54
C GLU A 20 -3.18 9.10 6.99
N VAL A 21 -3.13 7.79 7.10
CA VAL A 21 -1.95 7.05 7.54
C VAL A 21 -1.65 5.92 6.57
N ALA A 22 -0.38 5.74 6.24
CA ALA A 22 0.10 4.61 5.47
C ALA A 22 1.29 3.98 6.20
N ILE A 23 1.45 2.68 6.05
CA ILE A 23 2.60 1.97 6.62
C ILE A 23 3.48 1.43 5.48
N SER A 24 4.73 1.11 5.80
CA SER A 24 5.63 0.59 4.78
C SER A 24 5.11 -0.73 4.19
N LEU A 25 5.54 -1.01 2.97
CA LEU A 25 5.21 -2.26 2.30
C LEU A 25 5.56 -3.48 3.18
N ASP A 26 6.75 -3.46 3.78
CA ASP A 26 7.21 -4.56 4.61
C ASP A 26 6.38 -4.70 5.89
N ASP A 27 6.03 -3.59 6.54
CA ASP A 27 5.21 -3.63 7.76
C ASP A 27 3.82 -4.22 7.50
N PHE A 28 3.28 -4.00 6.30
CA PHE A 28 1.96 -4.51 5.95
C PHE A 28 1.99 -5.99 5.53
N PHE A 29 2.93 -6.36 4.66
CA PHE A 29 2.94 -7.69 4.03
C PHE A 29 3.92 -8.69 4.65
N ASP A 30 5.05 -8.24 5.18
CA ASP A 30 6.05 -9.12 5.77
C ASP A 30 5.75 -9.36 7.25
N ASN A 31 4.56 -9.89 7.51
CA ASN A 31 4.09 -10.18 8.86
C ASN A 31 3.23 -11.43 8.83
N GLU A 32 3.53 -12.39 9.68
CA GLU A 32 2.80 -13.66 9.74
C GLU A 32 1.35 -13.54 10.20
N ASN A 33 0.93 -12.35 10.66
CA ASN A 33 -0.43 -12.10 11.12
C ASN A 33 -1.36 -11.51 10.05
N TYR A 34 -0.86 -11.25 8.82
CA TYR A 34 -1.73 -10.73 7.78
C TYR A 34 -2.80 -11.76 7.39
N SER A 35 -3.94 -11.28 6.92
CA SER A 35 -5.03 -12.15 6.45
C SER A 35 -5.12 -12.12 4.92
N ASP A 36 -5.72 -13.16 4.34
CA ASP A 36 -5.95 -13.24 2.89
C ASP A 36 -6.91 -12.16 2.39
N ASN A 37 -7.67 -11.54 3.30
CA ASN A 37 -8.66 -10.51 2.98
C ASN A 37 -8.15 -9.09 3.18
N CYS A 38 -6.84 -8.89 3.34
CA CYS A 38 -6.33 -7.58 3.70
C CYS A 38 -6.30 -6.57 2.53
N ILE A 39 -6.30 -7.05 1.29
CA ILE A 39 -6.28 -6.19 0.10
C ILE A 39 -6.84 -6.94 -1.12
N GLY A 40 -7.52 -6.20 -2.02
CA GLY A 40 -7.96 -6.75 -3.30
C GLY A 40 -9.06 -7.80 -3.20
N VAL A 41 -9.86 -7.77 -2.14
CA VAL A 41 -10.85 -8.83 -1.84
C VAL A 41 -11.97 -8.92 -2.88
N ASN A 42 -12.26 -7.84 -3.58
CA ASN A 42 -13.34 -7.78 -4.56
C ASN A 42 -12.92 -8.12 -5.98
N ILE A 43 -11.65 -8.47 -6.19
CA ILE A 43 -11.17 -8.90 -7.50
C ILE A 43 -11.80 -10.24 -7.84
N TYR A 44 -12.44 -10.33 -9.00
CA TYR A 44 -13.19 -11.51 -9.43
C TYR A 44 -12.61 -12.05 -10.73
N PRO A 45 -12.56 -13.38 -10.98
CA PRO A 45 -13.02 -14.45 -10.08
C PRO A 45 -11.99 -14.88 -9.02
N ASP A 46 -10.71 -14.61 -9.23
CA ASP A 46 -9.62 -15.09 -8.37
C ASP A 46 -8.76 -13.92 -7.89
N PRO A 47 -9.01 -13.39 -6.68
CA PRO A 47 -8.15 -12.34 -6.14
C PRO A 47 -6.71 -12.81 -6.02
N PRO A 48 -5.72 -11.99 -6.40
CA PRO A 48 -4.32 -12.31 -6.14
C PRO A 48 -4.09 -12.45 -4.63
N THR A 49 -3.17 -13.32 -4.26
CA THR A 49 -2.81 -13.49 -2.84
C THR A 49 -2.02 -12.28 -2.34
N PRO A 50 -2.01 -12.02 -1.02
CA PRO A 50 -1.14 -10.99 -0.44
C PRO A 50 0.33 -11.21 -0.79
N GLU A 51 0.79 -12.46 -0.85
CA GLU A 51 2.15 -12.79 -1.25
C GLU A 51 2.46 -12.30 -2.66
N LYS A 52 1.51 -12.39 -3.58
CA LYS A 52 1.68 -11.89 -4.95
C LYS A 52 1.77 -10.37 -4.98
N PHE A 53 0.92 -9.67 -4.22
CA PHE A 53 1.02 -8.22 -4.08
C PHE A 53 2.41 -7.83 -3.58
N TYR A 54 2.85 -8.46 -2.49
CA TYR A 54 4.14 -8.16 -1.89
C TYR A 54 5.29 -8.39 -2.87
N LYS A 55 5.29 -9.54 -3.55
CA LYS A 55 6.35 -9.88 -4.50
C LYS A 55 6.46 -8.85 -5.63
N ILE A 56 5.34 -8.48 -6.23
CA ILE A 56 5.32 -7.53 -7.36
C ILE A 56 5.82 -6.15 -6.91
N PHE A 57 5.37 -5.66 -5.76
CA PHE A 57 5.81 -4.37 -5.26
C PHE A 57 7.29 -4.39 -4.82
N LYS A 58 7.75 -5.48 -4.23
CA LYS A 58 9.18 -5.61 -3.90
C LYS A 58 10.06 -5.60 -5.16
N GLU A 59 9.59 -6.18 -6.24
CA GLU A 59 10.31 -6.15 -7.52
C GLU A 59 10.44 -4.72 -8.07
N LEU A 60 9.42 -3.89 -7.91
CA LEU A 60 9.49 -2.48 -8.31
C LEU A 60 10.60 -1.74 -7.56
N ILE A 61 10.75 -2.01 -6.27
CA ILE A 61 11.81 -1.42 -5.46
C ILE A 61 13.17 -1.98 -5.86
N ALA A 62 13.28 -3.30 -6.01
CA ALA A 62 14.53 -3.98 -6.38
C ALA A 62 15.06 -3.53 -7.74
N ASN A 63 14.15 -3.26 -8.68
CA ASN A 63 14.48 -2.79 -10.02
C ASN A 63 14.67 -1.27 -10.10
N LYS A 64 14.62 -0.58 -8.95
CA LYS A 64 14.79 0.88 -8.82
C LYS A 64 13.77 1.70 -9.61
N LYS A 65 12.61 1.12 -9.92
CA LYS A 65 11.49 1.83 -10.53
C LYS A 65 10.73 2.63 -9.49
N ALA A 66 10.62 2.09 -8.28
CA ALA A 66 10.05 2.79 -7.14
C ALA A 66 11.11 2.97 -6.06
N ASP A 67 11.07 4.12 -5.39
CA ASP A 67 11.97 4.41 -4.27
C ASP A 67 11.33 4.02 -2.94
N ARG A 68 10.02 4.27 -2.81
CA ARG A 68 9.25 3.98 -1.59
C ARG A 68 7.87 3.48 -1.98
N ILE A 69 7.37 2.50 -1.25
CA ILE A 69 6.00 2.01 -1.44
C ILE A 69 5.35 1.90 -0.06
N PHE A 70 4.15 2.43 0.07
CA PHE A 70 3.38 2.43 1.31
C PHE A 70 1.99 1.88 1.07
N VAL A 71 1.43 1.25 2.08
CA VAL A 71 0.08 0.71 2.05
C VAL A 71 -0.80 1.59 2.94
N ARG A 72 -1.85 2.17 2.36
CA ARG A 72 -2.79 3.01 3.10
C ARG A 72 -3.58 2.16 4.09
N ILE A 73 -3.77 2.66 5.28
CA ILE A 73 -4.63 2.01 6.27
C ILE A 73 -6.06 2.50 6.03
N SER A 74 -6.92 1.59 5.57
CA SER A 74 -8.33 1.90 5.29
C SER A 74 -9.23 1.56 6.47
N ASP A 75 -8.93 0.46 7.18
CA ASP A 75 -9.74 -0.01 8.31
C ASP A 75 -8.88 -0.78 9.31
N ILE A 76 -9.15 -0.55 10.60
CA ILE A 76 -8.49 -1.25 11.72
C ILE A 76 -9.53 -1.77 12.73
N ASP A 77 -10.82 -1.75 12.38
CA ASP A 77 -11.90 -2.00 13.32
C ASP A 77 -12.07 -3.47 13.72
N GLU A 78 -11.51 -4.40 12.95
CA GLU A 78 -11.59 -5.82 13.26
C GLU A 78 -10.37 -6.27 14.08
N PRO A 79 -10.48 -6.36 15.41
CA PRO A 79 -9.32 -6.59 16.27
C PRO A 79 -8.65 -7.96 16.06
N GLU A 80 -9.36 -8.94 15.55
CA GLU A 80 -8.83 -10.27 15.29
C GLU A 80 -8.27 -10.45 13.90
N GLU A 81 -8.50 -9.47 12.99
CA GLU A 81 -8.04 -9.52 11.62
C GLU A 81 -6.88 -8.56 11.41
N TRP A 82 -6.19 -8.75 10.29
CA TRP A 82 -5.15 -7.84 9.86
C TRP A 82 -5.79 -6.54 9.35
N PHE A 83 -5.01 -5.47 9.31
CA PHE A 83 -5.46 -4.19 8.78
C PHE A 83 -5.95 -4.35 7.34
N TYR A 84 -6.96 -3.59 6.95
CA TYR A 84 -7.50 -3.60 5.60
C TYR A 84 -7.00 -2.40 4.82
N SER A 85 -6.69 -2.64 3.54
CA SER A 85 -6.34 -1.56 2.62
C SER A 85 -7.01 -1.76 1.26
N ASP A 86 -7.37 -0.64 0.64
CA ASP A 86 -7.83 -0.58 -0.74
C ASP A 86 -6.87 0.23 -1.62
N THR A 87 -5.78 0.74 -1.07
CA THR A 87 -4.90 1.67 -1.77
C THR A 87 -3.44 1.46 -1.43
N VAL A 88 -2.60 1.41 -2.46
CA VAL A 88 -1.14 1.38 -2.32
C VAL A 88 -0.57 2.63 -2.96
N TYR A 89 0.36 3.29 -2.27
CA TYR A 89 1.09 4.45 -2.79
C TYR A 89 2.47 4.03 -3.28
N VAL A 90 2.77 4.35 -4.53
CA VAL A 90 4.08 4.10 -5.13
C VAL A 90 4.75 5.43 -5.40
N ILE A 91 5.94 5.63 -4.85
CA ILE A 91 6.72 6.87 -4.99
C ILE A 91 8.01 6.54 -5.71
N GLY A 92 8.26 7.23 -6.81
CA GLY A 92 9.47 7.02 -7.61
C GLY A 92 9.47 7.84 -8.87
N SER A 93 10.44 7.57 -9.74
CA SER A 93 10.58 8.28 -11.02
C SER A 93 9.95 7.53 -12.20
N LEU A 94 9.35 6.36 -11.97
CA LEU A 94 8.74 5.57 -13.03
C LEU A 94 7.57 6.32 -13.67
N THR A 95 7.28 5.99 -14.94
CA THR A 95 6.13 6.56 -15.63
C THR A 95 4.85 5.81 -15.26
N LEU A 96 3.70 6.44 -15.53
CA LEU A 96 2.40 5.79 -15.33
C LEU A 96 2.31 4.48 -16.13
N GLU A 97 2.81 4.47 -17.37
CA GLU A 97 2.77 3.28 -18.22
C GLU A 97 3.64 2.15 -17.65
N GLU A 98 4.84 2.47 -17.17
CA GLU A 98 5.71 1.50 -16.52
C GLU A 98 5.01 0.88 -15.30
N LEU A 99 4.35 1.71 -14.49
CA LEU A 99 3.61 1.24 -13.33
C LEU A 99 2.45 0.33 -13.74
N LYS A 100 1.64 0.74 -14.71
CA LYS A 100 0.52 -0.06 -15.22
C LYS A 100 0.98 -1.43 -15.70
N ASN A 101 2.06 -1.47 -16.46
CA ASN A 101 2.59 -2.73 -16.98
C ASN A 101 3.10 -3.65 -15.86
N SER A 102 3.71 -3.07 -14.83
CA SER A 102 4.28 -3.84 -13.73
C SER A 102 3.23 -4.48 -12.82
N ILE A 103 2.06 -3.88 -12.71
CA ILE A 103 1.03 -4.32 -11.76
C ILE A 103 -0.25 -4.82 -12.43
N GLU A 104 -0.25 -5.02 -13.75
CA GLU A 104 -1.47 -5.43 -14.48
C GLU A 104 -2.08 -6.73 -13.95
N THR A 105 -1.25 -7.65 -13.45
CA THR A 105 -1.74 -8.93 -12.90
C THR A 105 -2.34 -8.80 -11.50
N LEU A 106 -2.32 -7.61 -10.92
CA LEU A 106 -3.00 -7.31 -9.66
C LEU A 106 -4.40 -6.70 -9.90
N TYR A 107 -4.76 -6.44 -11.15
CA TYR A 107 -6.09 -5.96 -11.58
C TYR A 107 -6.59 -4.73 -10.81
N PRO A 108 -5.81 -3.63 -10.76
CA PRO A 108 -6.27 -2.41 -10.10
C PRO A 108 -7.48 -1.83 -10.85
N ASP A 109 -8.38 -1.20 -10.10
CA ASP A 109 -9.52 -0.51 -10.71
C ASP A 109 -9.10 0.83 -11.28
N GLU A 110 -8.29 1.58 -10.53
CA GLU A 110 -7.81 2.88 -10.97
C GLU A 110 -6.40 3.17 -10.47
N ILE A 111 -5.69 4.02 -11.21
CA ILE A 111 -4.38 4.55 -10.80
C ILE A 111 -4.44 6.07 -10.96
N TYR A 112 -4.13 6.79 -9.89
CA TYR A 112 -4.10 8.24 -9.86
C TYR A 112 -2.67 8.73 -9.75
N GLU A 113 -2.33 9.82 -10.44
CA GLU A 113 -0.99 10.44 -10.41
C GLU A 113 -0.84 11.42 -9.25
N THR A 114 -1.37 11.07 -8.09
CA THR A 114 -1.30 11.87 -6.87
C THR A 114 -1.66 11.00 -5.67
N PHE A 115 -1.56 11.54 -4.46
CA PHE A 115 -2.14 10.93 -3.28
C PHE A 115 -3.64 11.18 -3.29
N MET A 116 -4.44 10.20 -3.66
CA MET A 116 -5.88 10.37 -3.89
C MET A 116 -6.68 10.80 -2.65
N TYR A 117 -6.14 10.55 -1.46
CA TYR A 117 -6.75 10.96 -0.18
C TYR A 117 -5.94 12.07 0.50
N GLY A 118 -5.00 12.70 -0.21
CA GLY A 118 -4.02 13.60 0.38
C GLY A 118 -2.80 12.84 0.89
N LYS A 119 -1.67 13.52 1.01
CA LYS A 119 -0.43 12.88 1.48
C LYS A 119 -0.60 12.41 2.93
N PRO A 120 -0.37 11.12 3.23
CA PRO A 120 -0.43 10.64 4.62
C PRO A 120 0.52 11.41 5.53
N ALA A 121 0.09 11.60 6.77
CA ALA A 121 0.83 12.41 7.74
C ALA A 121 2.23 11.89 8.03
N ASN A 122 2.42 10.58 7.92
CA ASN A 122 3.70 9.93 8.24
C ASN A 122 4.60 9.67 7.03
N ILE A 123 4.23 10.17 5.85
CA ILE A 123 5.08 10.05 4.65
C ILE A 123 5.83 11.36 4.45
N ALA A 124 7.16 11.25 4.29
CA ALA A 124 8.01 12.40 4.00
C ALA A 124 7.67 13.00 2.63
N ASP A 125 7.89 14.31 2.47
CA ASP A 125 7.67 15.01 1.21
C ASP A 125 8.47 14.38 0.07
N LEU A 126 7.95 14.54 -1.16
CA LEU A 126 8.62 14.03 -2.35
C LEU A 126 9.89 14.80 -2.64
N ASP A 127 10.93 14.07 -3.06
CA ASP A 127 12.15 14.68 -3.56
C ASP A 127 11.96 15.15 -5.01
N SER A 128 12.88 15.98 -5.50
CA SER A 128 12.86 16.43 -6.89
C SER A 128 12.89 15.23 -7.86
N GLY A 129 11.99 15.24 -8.84
CA GLY A 129 11.90 14.16 -9.82
C GLY A 129 11.07 12.95 -9.41
N GLN A 130 10.64 12.90 -8.17
CA GLN A 130 9.75 11.84 -7.72
C GLN A 130 8.29 12.16 -8.01
N LYS A 131 7.51 11.13 -8.31
CA LYS A 131 6.06 11.21 -8.45
C LYS A 131 5.42 10.26 -7.45
N ALA A 132 4.21 10.57 -7.02
CA ALA A 132 3.39 9.69 -6.20
C ALA A 132 2.23 9.17 -7.04
N TYR A 133 2.01 7.87 -6.98
CA TYR A 133 0.86 7.23 -7.63
C TYR A 133 0.02 6.55 -6.55
N SER A 134 -1.29 6.65 -6.68
CA SER A 134 -2.23 5.90 -5.86
C SER A 134 -2.84 4.80 -6.72
N ILE A 135 -2.71 3.56 -6.28
CA ILE A 135 -3.31 2.41 -6.95
C ILE A 135 -4.48 1.96 -6.09
N TRP A 136 -5.67 1.93 -6.69
CA TRP A 136 -6.91 1.67 -5.95
C TRP A 136 -7.62 0.42 -6.45
N TRP A 137 -8.11 -0.36 -5.49
CA TRP A 137 -8.96 -1.52 -5.74
C TRP A 137 -10.29 -1.33 -5.03
N ASP A 138 -11.37 -1.57 -5.76
CA ASP A 138 -12.72 -1.49 -5.19
C ASP A 138 -12.95 -2.60 -4.14
#